data_b37fe98b98a6d288950161f55988758e
#
_entry.id   b37fe98b98a6d288950161f55988758e
#
_cell.length_a   1.000
_cell.length_b   1.000
_cell.length_c   1.000
_cell.angle_alpha   90.00
_cell.angle_beta   90.00
_cell.angle_gamma   90.00
#
_symmetry.space_group_name_H-M   'P 1'
#
loop_
_entity.id
_entity.type
_entity.pdbx_description
1 polymer ?
#
loop_
_entity_poly.entity_id
_entity_poly.type
_entity_poly.pdbx_seq_one_letter_code
_entity_poly.pdbx_strand_id
1 'polypeptide(L)'
;MAVVAAMALPQGVKAQCQIDYEAGVTVNAGDGNLAPHYIMANRYGTITQANSALVNARVSHAMDTTQRFSYGFGAEVWGGWASDADYQRYESGKWVNNAQHPARAWLQQLYGELKYRGVTLAAGVQQHRNKIIDAQLGSGDLVLSGNARPMPGVRAGFIDFQNIPFTNGWVQIDGELAYYKDLQDSWLENHYNFFSSSITRGSYSNYKRCYFRTKPGERLSVTVGMQAACQFLGERTIYFQGVIKEVQKSNDTFKAFYKAFLPSGGGGGSVQGDADYYEGNHLGSWDLAARYSLRDGSTVRGYFQKPFEDGSGIGLLNGWDGVYGIEYRTPKQGVIRGAVVEYFDFRNQSGPIHWASGDFPGTPIADNATGSDDYYNNYFFNGYANRGMAIGTSVLLSPIYNSDGVIKFRHTRVQGFHVAIAGNVTPRLNYCAKVMYRKSWGTPYVPLLATENATSAMIEGEYRLSGALPLTIKAQVALDHGTLTGNNAGCLVSVVYRGSINKIKGK
;
A
#
# COMPACT_ATOMS: atom_id res chain seq x y z
N MET A 1 -27.25 9.89 10.65
CA MET A 1 -28.14 10.54 9.68
C MET A 1 -27.51 10.40 8.30
N ALA A 2 -27.97 9.43 7.52
CA ALA A 2 -27.51 9.20 6.16
C ALA A 2 -28.32 10.12 5.22
N VAL A 3 -27.65 11.10 4.63
CA VAL A 3 -28.22 11.93 3.57
C VAL A 3 -28.11 11.14 2.27
N VAL A 4 -29.19 10.50 1.88
CA VAL A 4 -29.37 9.99 0.51
C VAL A 4 -29.71 11.21 -0.36
N ALA A 5 -28.73 11.81 -1.00
CA ALA A 5 -28.95 12.78 -2.05
C ALA A 5 -29.43 12.03 -3.30
N ALA A 6 -30.74 12.03 -3.55
CA ALA A 6 -31.30 11.62 -4.82
C ALA A 6 -30.88 12.63 -5.89
N MET A 7 -29.79 12.35 -6.62
CA MET A 7 -29.41 13.11 -7.81
C MET A 7 -30.44 12.79 -8.91
N ALA A 8 -31.18 13.80 -9.34
CA ALA A 8 -32.00 13.74 -10.55
C ALA A 8 -31.08 13.51 -11.76
N LEU A 9 -31.05 12.29 -12.26
CA LEU A 9 -30.35 11.92 -13.48
C LEU A 9 -31.10 12.53 -14.68
N PRO A 10 -30.37 13.15 -15.63
CA PRO A 10 -31.00 13.65 -16.84
C PRO A 10 -31.63 12.49 -17.62
N GLN A 11 -32.90 12.65 -17.99
CA GLN A 11 -33.65 11.70 -18.80
C GLN A 11 -33.00 11.61 -20.19
N GLY A 12 -32.17 10.60 -20.43
CA GLY A 12 -31.52 10.38 -21.73
C GLY A 12 -30.45 9.31 -21.78
N VAL A 13 -29.91 8.90 -20.65
CA VAL A 13 -28.86 7.87 -20.62
C VAL A 13 -29.48 6.51 -20.34
N LYS A 14 -29.73 5.74 -21.39
CA LYS A 14 -30.07 4.31 -21.27
C LYS A 14 -28.82 3.50 -20.95
N ALA A 15 -28.23 3.72 -19.77
CA ALA A 15 -27.12 2.90 -19.30
C ALA A 15 -27.65 1.55 -18.84
N GLN A 16 -27.12 0.49 -19.42
CA GLN A 16 -27.34 -0.87 -18.95
C GLN A 16 -26.60 -1.03 -17.64
N CYS A 17 -27.29 -1.03 -16.50
CA CYS A 17 -26.67 -1.18 -15.19
C CYS A 17 -26.45 -2.67 -14.94
N GLN A 18 -25.21 -3.13 -15.09
CA GLN A 18 -24.79 -4.45 -14.64
C GLN A 18 -24.34 -4.34 -13.18
N ILE A 19 -24.90 -5.13 -12.30
CA ILE A 19 -24.48 -5.24 -10.90
C ILE A 19 -23.76 -6.57 -10.74
N ASP A 20 -22.49 -6.51 -10.37
CA ASP A 20 -21.68 -7.66 -10.03
C ASP A 20 -21.75 -7.91 -8.52
N TYR A 21 -21.84 -9.18 -8.12
CA TYR A 21 -21.86 -9.58 -6.73
C TYR A 21 -20.91 -10.75 -6.49
N GLU A 22 -20.36 -10.78 -5.30
CA GLU A 22 -19.46 -11.83 -4.84
C GLU A 22 -19.81 -12.19 -3.38
N ALA A 23 -19.79 -13.48 -3.07
CA ALA A 23 -19.83 -14.00 -1.71
C ALA A 23 -18.74 -15.05 -1.55
N GLY A 24 -18.03 -15.00 -0.45
CA GLY A 24 -16.90 -15.90 -0.22
C GLY A 24 -16.76 -16.35 1.21
N VAL A 25 -16.12 -17.51 1.36
CA VAL A 25 -15.64 -18.03 2.64
C VAL A 25 -14.15 -18.26 2.49
N THR A 26 -13.37 -17.80 3.45
CA THR A 26 -11.92 -17.98 3.49
C THR A 26 -11.52 -18.49 4.86
N VAL A 27 -10.76 -19.58 4.88
CA VAL A 27 -10.19 -20.15 6.09
C VAL A 27 -8.67 -20.21 5.92
N ASN A 28 -7.93 -19.76 6.91
CA ASN A 28 -6.49 -19.99 6.98
C ASN A 28 -6.10 -20.62 8.33
N ALA A 29 -5.04 -21.40 8.31
CA ALA A 29 -4.44 -22.00 9.49
C ALA A 29 -2.92 -21.95 9.38
N GLY A 30 -2.26 -21.63 10.48
CA GLY A 30 -0.81 -21.54 10.60
C GLY A 30 -0.35 -21.72 12.05
N ASP A 31 0.94 -21.83 12.25
CA ASP A 31 1.59 -22.16 13.52
C ASP A 31 2.14 -20.94 14.28
N GLY A 32 2.06 -19.74 13.71
CA GLY A 32 2.54 -18.50 14.34
C GLY A 32 1.44 -17.69 15.05
N ASN A 33 1.80 -16.50 15.55
CA ASN A 33 0.85 -15.47 15.99
C ASN A 33 0.17 -14.79 14.78
N LEU A 34 0.93 -14.57 13.74
CA LEU A 34 0.50 -13.96 12.48
C LEU A 34 0.61 -14.99 11.36
N ALA A 35 -0.16 -14.81 10.31
CA ALA A 35 -0.08 -15.65 9.12
C ALA A 35 1.27 -15.43 8.41
N PRO A 36 1.79 -16.43 7.67
CA PRO A 36 2.97 -16.25 6.84
C PRO A 36 2.86 -15.07 5.87
N HIS A 37 3.99 -14.46 5.56
CA HIS A 37 4.08 -13.23 4.76
C HIS A 37 3.16 -13.22 3.54
N TYR A 38 3.18 -14.24 2.71
CA TYR A 38 2.37 -14.27 1.48
C TYR A 38 0.88 -14.60 1.68
N ILE A 39 0.47 -15.02 2.88
CA ILE A 39 -0.95 -15.07 3.25
C ILE A 39 -1.45 -13.67 3.63
N MET A 40 -0.59 -12.81 4.19
CA MET A 40 -0.91 -11.45 4.59
C MET A 40 -0.72 -10.42 3.48
N ALA A 41 0.40 -10.50 2.76
CA ALA A 41 0.86 -9.47 1.84
C ALA A 41 -0.06 -9.25 0.62
N ASN A 42 -0.26 -7.98 0.27
CA ASN A 42 -1.02 -7.54 -0.90
C ASN A 42 -2.47 -8.06 -0.96
N ARG A 43 -3.10 -8.25 0.22
CA ARG A 43 -4.52 -8.64 0.40
C ARG A 43 -5.36 -7.57 1.08
N TYR A 44 -4.93 -6.32 1.02
CA TYR A 44 -5.63 -5.18 1.62
C TYR A 44 -5.93 -5.36 3.11
N GLY A 45 -5.01 -5.98 3.86
CA GLY A 45 -5.13 -6.20 5.31
C GLY A 45 -6.35 -7.01 5.74
N THR A 46 -6.86 -7.90 4.88
CA THR A 46 -8.02 -8.74 5.21
C THR A 46 -7.67 -9.92 6.10
N ILE A 47 -6.48 -10.48 5.96
CA ILE A 47 -5.99 -11.62 6.74
C ILE A 47 -4.65 -11.22 7.35
N THR A 48 -4.54 -11.31 8.66
CA THR A 48 -3.31 -10.99 9.40
C THR A 48 -2.96 -12.06 10.45
N GLN A 49 -3.94 -12.68 11.10
CA GLN A 49 -3.71 -13.71 12.11
C GLN A 49 -3.42 -15.07 11.51
N ALA A 50 -2.69 -15.89 12.27
CA ALA A 50 -2.30 -17.25 11.87
C ALA A 50 -3.50 -18.12 11.54
N ASN A 51 -4.58 -17.99 12.30
CA ASN A 51 -5.80 -18.78 12.14
C ASN A 51 -7.00 -17.86 11.96
N SER A 52 -7.83 -18.11 10.93
CA SER A 52 -9.09 -17.39 10.76
C SER A 52 -10.10 -18.18 9.93
N ALA A 53 -11.37 -17.85 10.16
CA ALA A 53 -12.51 -18.29 9.34
C ALA A 53 -13.39 -17.06 9.05
N LEU A 54 -13.31 -16.57 7.83
CA LEU A 54 -13.89 -15.30 7.42
C LEU A 54 -14.89 -15.50 6.28
N VAL A 55 -15.92 -14.70 6.28
CA VAL A 55 -16.89 -14.58 5.19
C VAL A 55 -16.82 -13.17 4.62
N ASN A 56 -17.06 -13.03 3.32
CA ASN A 56 -17.19 -11.74 2.69
C ASN A 56 -18.38 -11.68 1.75
N ALA A 57 -18.93 -10.48 1.60
CA ALA A 57 -19.93 -10.16 0.60
C ALA A 57 -19.56 -8.83 -0.06
N ARG A 58 -19.66 -8.80 -1.40
CA ARG A 58 -19.39 -7.62 -2.22
C ARG A 58 -20.46 -7.42 -3.26
N VAL A 59 -20.84 -6.17 -3.47
CA VAL A 59 -21.69 -5.71 -4.58
C VAL A 59 -20.99 -4.54 -5.24
N SER A 60 -20.96 -4.50 -6.56
CA SER A 60 -20.33 -3.40 -7.30
C SER A 60 -20.95 -3.19 -8.68
N HIS A 61 -20.86 -1.96 -9.15
CA HIS A 61 -21.11 -1.55 -10.51
C HIS A 61 -19.87 -0.86 -11.05
N ALA A 62 -19.30 -1.40 -12.12
CA ALA A 62 -18.09 -0.84 -12.73
C ALA A 62 -18.45 0.33 -13.67
N MET A 63 -17.61 1.38 -13.68
CA MET A 63 -17.74 2.45 -14.66
C MET A 63 -17.54 1.92 -16.08
N ASP A 64 -18.39 2.35 -17.01
CA ASP A 64 -18.18 2.16 -18.44
C ASP A 64 -17.17 3.18 -18.97
N THR A 65 -15.97 2.72 -19.25
CA THR A 65 -14.87 3.57 -19.71
C THR A 65 -15.09 4.12 -21.13
N THR A 66 -15.96 3.53 -21.93
CA THR A 66 -16.26 3.94 -23.30
C THR A 66 -17.22 5.13 -23.38
N GLN A 67 -18.10 5.28 -22.38
CA GLN A 67 -19.06 6.38 -22.33
C GLN A 67 -18.39 7.68 -21.93
N ARG A 68 -18.91 8.81 -22.44
CA ARG A 68 -18.44 10.15 -22.06
C ARG A 68 -18.69 10.45 -20.58
N PHE A 69 -19.85 10.09 -20.08
CA PHE A 69 -20.23 10.13 -18.67
C PHE A 69 -20.52 8.72 -18.19
N SER A 70 -19.98 8.36 -17.05
CA SER A 70 -20.24 7.08 -16.40
C SER A 70 -20.08 7.21 -14.89
N TYR A 71 -20.65 6.26 -14.17
CA TYR A 71 -20.53 6.17 -12.72
C TYR A 71 -20.23 4.73 -12.32
N GLY A 72 -19.69 4.58 -11.14
CA GLY A 72 -19.44 3.29 -10.51
C GLY A 72 -19.69 3.37 -9.01
N PHE A 73 -19.89 2.25 -8.39
CA PHE A 73 -19.99 2.14 -6.93
C PHE A 73 -19.63 0.73 -6.47
N GLY A 74 -19.30 0.60 -5.19
CA GLY A 74 -19.08 -0.70 -4.59
C GLY A 74 -19.21 -0.66 -3.08
N ALA A 75 -19.63 -1.79 -2.53
CA ALA A 75 -19.64 -2.07 -1.11
C ALA A 75 -19.10 -3.49 -0.89
N GLU A 76 -18.24 -3.66 0.12
CA GLU A 76 -17.68 -4.94 0.52
C GLU A 76 -17.56 -5.01 2.03
N VAL A 77 -18.06 -6.06 2.61
CA VAL A 77 -18.00 -6.33 4.05
C VAL A 77 -17.32 -7.67 4.29
N TRP A 78 -16.59 -7.74 5.37
CA TRP A 78 -15.95 -8.96 5.88
C TRP A 78 -16.39 -9.19 7.31
N GLY A 79 -16.46 -10.47 7.70
CA GLY A 79 -16.73 -10.84 9.08
C GLY A 79 -16.33 -12.27 9.36
N GLY A 80 -16.20 -12.62 10.65
CA GLY A 80 -15.88 -13.96 11.09
C GLY A 80 -15.03 -13.98 12.36
N TRP A 81 -14.27 -15.04 12.49
CA TRP A 81 -13.36 -15.28 13.60
C TRP A 81 -11.91 -15.27 13.14
N ALA A 82 -11.03 -14.78 13.98
CA ALA A 82 -9.58 -14.93 13.82
C ALA A 82 -8.93 -15.11 15.20
N SER A 83 -7.80 -15.81 15.25
CA SER A 83 -7.03 -16.04 16.47
C SER A 83 -6.48 -14.72 17.02
N ASP A 84 -6.28 -14.68 18.31
CA ASP A 84 -5.58 -13.58 18.95
C ASP A 84 -4.10 -13.58 18.56
N ALA A 85 -3.47 -12.41 18.67
CA ALA A 85 -2.04 -12.27 18.58
C ALA A 85 -1.48 -11.67 19.87
N ASP A 86 -0.39 -12.24 20.36
CA ASP A 86 0.22 -11.81 21.61
C ASP A 86 1.13 -10.61 21.38
N TYR A 87 0.83 -9.52 22.13
CA TYR A 87 1.63 -8.32 22.19
C TYR A 87 1.98 -8.00 23.64
N GLN A 88 2.90 -7.08 23.84
CA GLN A 88 3.27 -6.61 25.16
C GLN A 88 2.89 -5.15 25.35
N ARG A 89 2.46 -4.80 26.56
CA ARG A 89 2.13 -3.46 26.98
C ARG A 89 2.77 -3.14 28.31
N TYR A 90 3.14 -1.89 28.52
CA TYR A 90 3.64 -1.42 29.81
C TYR A 90 2.51 -0.80 30.61
N GLU A 91 2.18 -1.40 31.73
CA GLU A 91 1.11 -0.95 32.64
C GLU A 91 1.56 -1.02 34.09
N SER A 92 1.31 0.07 34.87
CA SER A 92 1.59 0.13 36.31
C SER A 92 3.02 -0.32 36.68
N GLY A 93 4.00 0.12 35.90
CA GLY A 93 5.42 -0.14 36.21
C GLY A 93 5.96 -1.48 35.74
N LYS A 94 5.21 -2.29 35.01
CA LYS A 94 5.63 -3.61 34.53
C LYS A 94 5.13 -3.90 33.09
N TRP A 95 5.82 -4.81 32.44
CA TRP A 95 5.37 -5.37 31.15
C TRP A 95 4.33 -6.46 31.39
N VAL A 96 3.22 -6.39 30.66
CA VAL A 96 2.13 -7.37 30.71
C VAL A 96 1.81 -7.87 29.32
N ASN A 97 1.26 -9.07 29.22
CA ASN A 97 0.72 -9.57 27.98
C ASN A 97 -0.52 -8.77 27.59
N ASN A 98 -0.60 -8.39 26.33
CA ASN A 98 -1.69 -7.61 25.74
C ASN A 98 -2.19 -8.32 24.46
N ALA A 99 -2.88 -9.43 24.65
CA ALA A 99 -3.44 -10.19 23.52
C ALA A 99 -4.39 -9.32 22.70
N GLN A 100 -4.16 -9.28 21.41
CA GLN A 100 -4.95 -8.50 20.46
C GLN A 100 -6.05 -9.35 19.84
N HIS A 101 -7.28 -8.88 20.00
CA HIS A 101 -8.46 -9.51 19.44
C HIS A 101 -8.84 -8.83 18.13
N PRO A 102 -8.79 -9.52 16.98
CA PRO A 102 -9.16 -8.94 15.70
C PRO A 102 -10.64 -8.56 15.65
N ALA A 103 -10.96 -7.53 14.85
CA ALA A 103 -12.34 -7.13 14.61
C ALA A 103 -13.14 -8.27 13.98
N ARG A 104 -14.28 -8.61 14.55
CA ARG A 104 -15.18 -9.68 14.06
C ARG A 104 -15.92 -9.32 12.78
N ALA A 105 -16.08 -8.04 12.50
CA ALA A 105 -16.67 -7.55 11.25
C ALA A 105 -16.11 -6.17 10.90
N TRP A 106 -15.95 -5.90 9.60
CA TRP A 106 -15.51 -4.58 9.13
C TRP A 106 -16.00 -4.29 7.71
N LEU A 107 -16.07 -2.99 7.43
CA LEU A 107 -16.29 -2.47 6.10
C LEU A 107 -14.93 -2.43 5.36
N GLN A 108 -14.82 -3.16 4.26
CA GLN A 108 -13.60 -3.22 3.45
C GLN A 108 -13.63 -2.20 2.31
N GLN A 109 -14.79 -2.00 1.70
CA GLN A 109 -15.04 -0.99 0.69
C GLN A 109 -16.45 -0.42 0.83
N LEU A 110 -16.58 0.88 0.60
CA LEU A 110 -17.84 1.59 0.38
C LEU A 110 -17.52 2.87 -0.38
N TYR A 111 -17.78 2.91 -1.66
CA TYR A 111 -17.41 4.04 -2.50
C TYR A 111 -18.44 4.32 -3.59
N GLY A 112 -18.42 5.57 -4.05
CA GLY A 112 -19.03 6.02 -5.29
C GLY A 112 -18.00 6.72 -6.14
N GLU A 113 -18.09 6.57 -7.46
CA GLU A 113 -17.20 7.20 -8.42
C GLU A 113 -17.94 7.70 -9.65
N LEU A 114 -17.47 8.80 -10.20
CA LEU A 114 -18.00 9.47 -11.37
C LEU A 114 -16.89 9.67 -12.39
N LYS A 115 -17.23 9.57 -13.66
CA LYS A 115 -16.32 9.83 -14.78
C LYS A 115 -16.98 10.80 -15.74
N TYR A 116 -16.22 11.80 -16.16
CA TYR A 116 -16.56 12.65 -17.29
C TYR A 116 -15.38 12.75 -18.25
N ARG A 117 -15.55 12.23 -19.48
CA ARG A 117 -14.44 12.06 -20.42
C ARG A 117 -13.29 11.24 -19.81
N GLY A 118 -12.10 11.81 -19.70
CA GLY A 118 -10.93 11.19 -19.12
C GLY A 118 -10.74 11.41 -17.62
N VAL A 119 -11.57 12.25 -16.98
CA VAL A 119 -11.42 12.64 -15.57
C VAL A 119 -12.37 11.83 -14.69
N THR A 120 -11.89 11.42 -13.52
CA THR A 120 -12.66 10.68 -12.51
C THR A 120 -12.63 11.41 -11.18
N LEU A 121 -13.72 11.26 -10.44
CA LEU A 121 -13.86 11.67 -9.04
C LEU A 121 -14.45 10.50 -8.27
N ALA A 122 -13.81 10.11 -7.16
CA ALA A 122 -14.29 9.05 -6.28
C ALA A 122 -14.30 9.52 -4.83
N ALA A 123 -15.25 9.00 -4.05
CA ALA A 123 -15.35 9.24 -2.62
C ALA A 123 -15.73 7.97 -1.88
N GLY A 124 -15.15 7.77 -0.69
CA GLY A 124 -15.40 6.62 0.15
C GLY A 124 -14.16 5.79 0.46
N VAL A 125 -14.36 4.54 0.85
CA VAL A 125 -13.30 3.54 1.09
C VAL A 125 -13.18 2.66 -0.13
N GLN A 126 -12.10 2.77 -0.88
CA GLN A 126 -11.91 2.02 -2.13
C GLN A 126 -10.52 1.42 -2.20
N GLN A 127 -10.42 0.14 -2.58
CA GLN A 127 -9.16 -0.50 -2.92
C GLN A 127 -8.56 0.18 -4.14
N HIS A 128 -7.28 0.53 -4.04
CA HIS A 128 -6.56 1.21 -5.09
C HIS A 128 -5.27 0.45 -5.43
N ARG A 129 -4.83 0.54 -6.68
CA ARG A 129 -3.61 -0.12 -7.16
C ARG A 129 -2.80 0.85 -7.98
N ASN A 130 -1.49 0.80 -7.79
CA ASN A 130 -0.56 1.51 -8.66
C ASN A 130 -0.50 0.86 -10.06
N LYS A 131 -0.01 1.63 -11.05
CA LYS A 131 0.07 1.21 -12.46
C LYS A 131 1.46 0.71 -12.85
N ILE A 132 2.50 0.96 -12.04
CA ILE A 132 3.90 0.61 -12.37
C ILE A 132 4.21 -0.83 -11.98
N ILE A 133 3.92 -1.24 -10.76
CA ILE A 133 4.18 -2.61 -10.31
C ILE A 133 2.92 -3.46 -10.47
N ASP A 134 3.08 -4.66 -11.01
CA ASP A 134 1.98 -5.61 -11.11
C ASP A 134 1.54 -6.07 -9.72
N ALA A 135 0.28 -5.84 -9.39
CA ALA A 135 -0.25 -6.14 -8.06
C ALA A 135 -0.36 -7.65 -7.76
N GLN A 136 -0.36 -8.50 -8.78
CA GLN A 136 -0.47 -9.95 -8.62
C GLN A 136 0.90 -10.60 -8.45
N LEU A 137 1.89 -10.22 -9.26
CA LEU A 137 3.20 -10.86 -9.29
C LEU A 137 4.27 -10.09 -8.54
N GLY A 138 4.23 -8.75 -8.55
CA GLY A 138 5.22 -7.91 -7.90
C GLY A 138 5.16 -7.95 -6.38
N SER A 139 6.22 -7.44 -5.75
CA SER A 139 6.36 -7.33 -4.29
C SER A 139 5.49 -6.22 -3.68
N GLY A 140 4.98 -5.32 -4.50
CA GLY A 140 4.15 -4.17 -4.09
C GLY A 140 4.84 -2.83 -4.35
N ASP A 141 4.03 -1.84 -4.67
CA ASP A 141 4.46 -0.47 -4.95
C ASP A 141 5.02 0.24 -3.71
N LEU A 142 6.03 1.09 -3.87
CA LEU A 142 6.69 1.76 -2.75
C LEU A 142 5.78 2.75 -2.01
N VAL A 143 4.83 3.39 -2.68
CA VAL A 143 4.04 4.45 -2.07
C VAL A 143 2.61 4.01 -1.77
N LEU A 144 1.97 3.32 -2.69
CA LEU A 144 0.59 2.85 -2.50
C LEU A 144 0.39 1.48 -3.13
N SER A 145 0.33 0.45 -2.31
CA SER A 145 0.13 -0.95 -2.72
C SER A 145 -1.23 -1.50 -2.28
N GLY A 146 -1.47 -2.78 -2.55
CA GLY A 146 -2.61 -3.52 -2.01
C GLY A 146 -2.32 -4.18 -0.66
N ASN A 147 -1.32 -3.75 0.10
CA ASN A 147 -0.90 -4.45 1.31
C ASN A 147 -1.73 -4.05 2.53
N ALA A 148 -1.94 -2.75 2.76
CA ALA A 148 -2.76 -2.26 3.88
C ALA A 148 -4.26 -2.17 3.52
N ARG A 149 -5.10 -2.14 4.55
CA ARG A 149 -6.54 -1.85 4.41
C ARG A 149 -6.74 -0.46 3.82
N PRO A 150 -7.69 -0.27 2.88
CA PRO A 150 -7.94 1.04 2.29
C PRO A 150 -8.51 2.03 3.34
N MET A 151 -8.16 3.29 3.18
CA MET A 151 -8.62 4.40 4.01
C MET A 151 -9.77 5.15 3.34
N PRO A 152 -10.73 5.72 4.10
CA PRO A 152 -11.77 6.59 3.56
C PRO A 152 -11.18 7.90 3.06
N GLY A 153 -11.66 8.37 1.92
CA GLY A 153 -11.15 9.60 1.35
C GLY A 153 -11.87 10.06 0.09
N VAL A 154 -11.30 11.07 -0.54
CA VAL A 154 -11.70 11.59 -1.84
C VAL A 154 -10.52 11.52 -2.79
N ARG A 155 -10.79 11.20 -4.05
CA ARG A 155 -9.78 11.02 -5.09
C ARG A 155 -10.26 11.64 -6.40
N ALA A 156 -9.39 12.40 -7.05
CA ALA A 156 -9.61 12.94 -8.39
C ALA A 156 -8.39 12.62 -9.27
N GLY A 157 -8.62 12.28 -10.53
CA GLY A 157 -7.53 11.96 -11.44
C GLY A 157 -8.01 11.56 -12.82
N PHE A 158 -7.10 11.05 -13.63
CA PHE A 158 -7.44 10.48 -14.92
C PHE A 158 -7.81 8.99 -14.78
N ILE A 159 -8.79 8.55 -15.58
CA ILE A 159 -9.18 7.13 -15.61
C ILE A 159 -8.05 6.24 -16.13
N ASP A 160 -7.31 6.76 -17.11
CA ASP A 160 -6.11 6.18 -17.69
C ASP A 160 -5.32 7.29 -18.36
N PHE A 161 -4.16 6.97 -18.92
CA PHE A 161 -3.32 7.90 -19.65
C PHE A 161 -4.11 8.65 -20.72
N GLN A 162 -4.03 9.99 -20.70
CA GLN A 162 -4.68 10.90 -21.63
C GLN A 162 -3.65 11.46 -22.61
N ASN A 163 -4.02 11.60 -23.88
CA ASN A 163 -3.16 12.23 -24.87
C ASN A 163 -2.96 13.72 -24.52
N ILE A 164 -1.71 14.16 -24.50
CA ILE A 164 -1.39 15.57 -24.36
C ILE A 164 -1.72 16.28 -25.70
N PRO A 165 -2.50 17.37 -25.70
CA PRO A 165 -2.78 18.14 -26.91
C PRO A 165 -1.50 18.52 -27.65
N PHE A 166 -1.57 18.62 -28.96
CA PHE A 166 -0.49 18.98 -29.87
C PHE A 166 0.68 18.00 -30.00
N THR A 167 0.64 16.85 -29.32
CA THR A 167 1.67 15.79 -29.43
C THR A 167 1.30 14.67 -30.42
N ASN A 168 0.16 14.75 -31.10
CA ASN A 168 -0.39 13.69 -31.96
C ASN A 168 -0.47 12.32 -31.26
N GLY A 169 -0.74 12.33 -29.95
CA GLY A 169 -0.78 11.12 -29.11
C GLY A 169 0.59 10.50 -28.85
N TRP A 170 1.67 11.21 -29.16
CA TRP A 170 3.03 10.71 -28.93
C TRP A 170 3.42 10.73 -27.46
N VAL A 171 2.88 11.68 -26.70
CA VAL A 171 3.03 11.76 -25.25
C VAL A 171 1.67 11.73 -24.59
N GLN A 172 1.56 10.93 -23.55
CA GLN A 172 0.38 10.81 -22.72
C GLN A 172 0.71 11.16 -21.29
N ILE A 173 -0.29 11.64 -20.54
CA ILE A 173 -0.21 11.96 -19.12
C ILE A 173 -1.23 11.15 -18.32
N ASP A 174 -0.84 10.67 -17.16
CA ASP A 174 -1.71 10.16 -16.09
C ASP A 174 -1.42 10.92 -14.79
N GLY A 175 -2.45 11.25 -14.05
CA GLY A 175 -2.32 11.98 -12.79
C GLY A 175 -3.44 11.65 -11.84
N GLU A 176 -3.15 11.73 -10.55
CA GLU A 176 -4.11 11.51 -9.47
C GLU A 176 -3.74 12.35 -8.25
N LEU A 177 -4.76 12.82 -7.56
CA LEU A 177 -4.68 13.48 -6.26
C LEU A 177 -5.73 12.88 -5.34
N ALA A 178 -5.34 12.49 -4.14
CA ALA A 178 -6.24 11.94 -3.14
C ALA A 178 -5.93 12.48 -1.74
N TYR A 179 -6.96 12.57 -0.93
CA TYR A 179 -6.87 12.86 0.50
C TYR A 179 -7.66 11.81 1.27
N TYR A 180 -7.04 11.26 2.29
CA TYR A 180 -7.59 10.21 3.14
C TYR A 180 -7.62 10.63 4.59
N LYS A 181 -8.63 10.15 5.33
CA LYS A 181 -8.66 10.24 6.80
C LYS A 181 -8.17 8.93 7.38
N ASP A 182 -7.21 9.02 8.29
CA ASP A 182 -6.79 7.88 9.08
C ASP A 182 -7.86 7.55 10.14
N LEU A 183 -8.33 6.32 10.15
CA LEU A 183 -9.32 5.80 11.11
C LEU A 183 -8.77 4.60 11.91
N GLN A 184 -7.46 4.59 12.18
CA GLN A 184 -6.82 3.50 12.91
C GLN A 184 -6.55 3.79 14.38
N ASP A 185 -6.99 4.92 14.93
CA ASP A 185 -6.68 5.34 16.31
C ASP A 185 -6.95 4.24 17.32
N SER A 186 -8.11 3.56 17.25
CA SER A 186 -8.44 2.45 18.16
C SER A 186 -7.47 1.26 18.01
N TRP A 187 -7.02 0.97 16.77
CA TRP A 187 -6.02 -0.07 16.54
C TRP A 187 -4.69 0.32 17.17
N LEU A 188 -4.25 1.56 16.98
CA LEU A 188 -3.02 2.09 17.55
C LEU A 188 -3.04 2.03 19.07
N GLU A 189 -4.12 2.46 19.72
CA GLU A 189 -4.29 2.44 21.18
C GLU A 189 -4.29 1.01 21.73
N ASN A 190 -4.84 0.07 21.02
CA ASN A 190 -4.83 -1.32 21.44
C ASN A 190 -3.45 -1.97 21.32
N HIS A 191 -2.66 -1.61 20.30
CA HIS A 191 -1.38 -2.27 20.00
C HIS A 191 -0.16 -1.55 20.60
N TYR A 192 -0.24 -0.25 20.80
CA TYR A 192 0.89 0.52 21.33
C TYR A 192 1.19 0.17 22.79
N ASN A 193 2.48 0.11 23.13
CA ASN A 193 2.92 -0.35 24.44
C ASN A 193 2.95 0.72 25.52
N PHE A 194 2.81 2.00 25.22
CA PHE A 194 2.81 3.15 26.14
C PHE A 194 4.07 3.29 27.00
N PHE A 195 5.21 2.75 26.59
CA PHE A 195 6.43 2.79 27.42
C PHE A 195 7.32 3.99 27.11
N SER A 196 8.11 3.94 26.04
CA SER A 196 9.10 4.97 25.71
C SER A 196 9.16 5.21 24.22
N SER A 197 8.17 5.89 23.69
CA SER A 197 8.03 6.25 22.28
C SER A 197 6.88 7.24 22.17
N SER A 198 6.30 7.38 20.99
CA SER A 198 5.15 8.25 20.77
C SER A 198 4.08 7.57 19.96
N ILE A 199 2.85 8.05 20.10
CA ILE A 199 1.69 7.68 19.30
C ILE A 199 1.02 8.95 18.76
N THR A 200 0.75 8.98 17.46
CA THR A 200 0.05 10.08 16.80
C THR A 200 -1.34 9.62 16.38
N ARG A 201 -2.36 10.40 16.72
CA ARG A 201 -3.78 10.13 16.45
C ARG A 201 -4.38 11.22 15.57
N GLY A 202 -5.49 10.89 14.92
CA GLY A 202 -6.28 11.87 14.16
C GLY A 202 -5.63 12.37 12.88
N SER A 203 -4.60 11.70 12.37
CA SER A 203 -3.88 12.09 11.16
C SER A 203 -4.71 11.97 9.89
N TYR A 204 -4.21 12.60 8.84
CA TYR A 204 -4.68 12.50 7.47
C TYR A 204 -3.53 12.07 6.57
N SER A 205 -3.85 11.58 5.38
CA SER A 205 -2.86 11.26 4.36
C SER A 205 -3.26 11.89 3.02
N ASN A 206 -2.27 12.42 2.31
CA ASN A 206 -2.38 12.84 0.91
C ASN A 206 -1.64 11.83 0.03
N TYR A 207 -2.16 11.58 -1.17
CA TYR A 207 -1.46 10.85 -2.22
C TYR A 207 -1.58 11.59 -3.54
N LYS A 208 -0.50 11.63 -4.30
CA LYS A 208 -0.45 12.28 -5.61
C LYS A 208 0.51 11.57 -6.53
N ARG A 209 0.20 11.54 -7.82
CA ARG A 209 1.11 11.02 -8.85
C ARG A 209 0.97 11.79 -10.15
N CYS A 210 2.04 11.81 -10.92
CA CYS A 210 2.05 12.30 -12.29
C CYS A 210 3.01 11.44 -13.12
N TYR A 211 2.51 10.82 -14.18
CA TYR A 211 3.28 10.01 -15.11
C TYR A 211 3.12 10.51 -16.54
N PHE A 212 4.20 10.46 -17.28
CA PHE A 212 4.23 10.67 -18.71
C PHE A 212 4.59 9.36 -19.40
N ARG A 213 3.91 9.06 -20.49
CA ARG A 213 4.13 7.84 -21.26
C ARG A 213 4.27 8.17 -22.74
N THR A 214 5.30 7.59 -23.41
CA THR A 214 5.43 7.65 -24.86
C THR A 214 4.42 6.74 -25.54
N LYS A 215 4.21 6.90 -26.84
CA LYS A 215 3.28 6.14 -27.72
C LYS A 215 3.02 4.71 -27.22
N PRO A 216 1.88 4.41 -26.63
CA PRO A 216 1.61 3.06 -26.11
C PRO A 216 1.32 2.03 -27.22
N GLY A 217 1.01 2.48 -28.44
CA GLY A 217 0.76 1.62 -29.61
C GLY A 217 2.04 1.14 -30.30
N GLU A 218 3.19 1.73 -30.05
CA GLU A 218 4.47 1.29 -30.57
C GLU A 218 5.00 0.08 -29.78
N ARG A 219 5.95 -0.64 -30.40
CA ARG A 219 6.57 -1.80 -29.73
C ARG A 219 7.26 -1.43 -28.43
N LEU A 220 7.94 -0.28 -28.40
CA LEU A 220 8.58 0.26 -27.19
C LEU A 220 7.76 1.43 -26.66
N SER A 221 7.42 1.37 -25.39
CA SER A 221 6.78 2.45 -24.67
C SER A 221 7.52 2.68 -23.34
N VAL A 222 7.85 3.94 -23.07
CA VAL A 222 8.53 4.35 -21.83
C VAL A 222 7.56 5.19 -21.01
N THR A 223 7.47 4.89 -19.71
CA THR A 223 6.72 5.66 -18.71
C THR A 223 7.70 6.21 -17.71
N VAL A 224 7.61 7.49 -17.39
CA VAL A 224 8.43 8.16 -16.38
C VAL A 224 7.55 9.11 -15.58
N GLY A 225 7.85 9.26 -14.32
CA GLY A 225 7.14 10.20 -13.45
C GLY A 225 7.45 9.97 -12.00
N MET A 226 6.56 10.44 -11.16
CA MET A 226 6.69 10.34 -9.72
C MET A 226 5.33 10.16 -9.06
N GLN A 227 5.38 9.58 -7.89
CA GLN A 227 4.30 9.54 -6.93
C GLN A 227 4.81 9.96 -5.55
N ALA A 228 3.93 10.51 -4.75
CA ALA A 228 4.26 10.90 -3.39
C ALA A 228 3.04 10.79 -2.47
N ALA A 229 3.30 10.56 -1.21
CA ALA A 229 2.33 10.64 -0.13
C ALA A 229 2.83 11.57 0.96
N CYS A 230 1.90 12.04 1.78
CA CYS A 230 2.20 12.84 2.96
C CYS A 230 1.22 12.49 4.08
N GLN A 231 1.73 12.10 5.25
CA GLN A 231 0.93 12.07 6.48
C GLN A 231 1.00 13.46 7.10
N PHE A 232 -0.13 14.01 7.50
CA PHE A 232 -0.21 15.37 8.00
C PHE A 232 -1.33 15.53 9.04
N LEU A 233 -1.29 16.62 9.83
CA LEU A 233 -2.15 16.85 10.98
C LEU A 233 -2.04 15.75 12.04
N GLY A 234 -2.74 15.89 13.13
CA GLY A 234 -2.79 14.93 14.23
C GLY A 234 -2.27 15.48 15.55
N GLU A 235 -2.40 14.67 16.57
CA GLU A 235 -1.92 14.93 17.92
C GLU A 235 -0.97 13.80 18.32
N ARG A 236 0.27 14.17 18.64
CA ARG A 236 1.32 13.25 19.07
C ARG A 236 1.45 13.29 20.58
N THR A 237 1.33 12.15 21.24
CA THR A 237 1.60 11.96 22.67
C THR A 237 2.91 11.19 22.82
N ILE A 238 3.86 11.77 23.57
CA ILE A 238 5.17 11.20 23.82
C ILE A 238 5.16 10.60 25.24
N TYR A 239 5.62 9.36 25.34
CA TYR A 239 5.75 8.63 26.59
C TYR A 239 7.22 8.41 26.94
N PHE A 240 7.51 8.45 28.24
CA PHE A 240 8.79 8.05 28.80
C PHE A 240 8.53 7.19 30.04
N GLN A 241 8.96 5.93 30.00
CA GLN A 241 8.76 4.95 31.09
C GLN A 241 7.29 4.86 31.56
N GLY A 242 6.35 4.92 30.65
CA GLY A 242 4.91 4.80 30.95
C GLY A 242 4.22 6.11 31.34
N VAL A 243 4.96 7.22 31.44
CA VAL A 243 4.41 8.54 31.81
C VAL A 243 4.34 9.43 30.58
N ILE A 244 3.25 10.19 30.43
CA ILE A 244 3.14 11.20 29.38
C ILE A 244 4.15 12.31 29.67
N LYS A 245 5.12 12.48 28.77
CA LYS A 245 6.13 13.53 28.84
C LYS A 245 5.66 14.81 28.17
N GLU A 246 5.00 14.67 27.03
CA GLU A 246 4.62 15.81 26.20
C GLU A 246 3.46 15.43 25.28
N VAL A 247 2.61 16.42 24.94
CA VAL A 247 1.59 16.32 23.91
C VAL A 247 1.83 17.44 22.90
N GLN A 248 2.04 17.06 21.65
CA GLN A 248 2.29 17.97 20.54
C GLN A 248 1.11 17.93 19.59
N LYS A 249 0.60 19.08 19.17
CA LYS A 249 -0.54 19.16 18.26
C LYS A 249 -0.16 19.95 17.02
N SER A 250 -0.51 19.39 15.87
CA SER A 250 -0.34 20.09 14.60
C SER A 250 -1.23 21.34 14.54
N ASN A 251 -0.66 22.43 14.05
CA ASN A 251 -1.36 23.71 13.92
C ASN A 251 -1.97 23.86 12.51
N ASP A 252 -3.05 24.64 12.40
CA ASP A 252 -3.65 25.16 11.17
C ASP A 252 -4.10 24.15 10.11
N THR A 253 -5.33 23.71 10.23
CA THR A 253 -5.95 22.66 9.40
C THR A 253 -5.96 22.96 7.91
N PHE A 254 -6.25 24.20 7.48
CA PHE A 254 -6.43 24.50 6.05
C PHE A 254 -5.09 24.59 5.31
N LYS A 255 -4.11 25.24 5.88
CA LYS A 255 -2.75 25.34 5.29
C LYS A 255 -2.09 23.97 5.21
N ALA A 256 -2.35 23.07 6.17
CA ALA A 256 -1.79 21.73 6.17
C ALA A 256 -2.20 20.91 4.93
N PHE A 257 -3.44 21.05 4.44
CA PHE A 257 -3.87 20.39 3.20
C PHE A 257 -3.08 20.88 1.98
N TYR A 258 -2.80 22.17 1.90
CA TYR A 258 -2.00 22.73 0.81
C TYR A 258 -0.53 22.31 0.91
N LYS A 259 0.07 22.34 2.10
CA LYS A 259 1.45 21.93 2.36
C LYS A 259 1.66 20.43 2.13
N ALA A 260 0.66 19.61 2.44
CA ALA A 260 0.67 18.18 2.10
C ALA A 260 0.72 17.93 0.58
N PHE A 261 0.13 18.84 -0.22
CA PHE A 261 0.19 18.76 -1.68
C PHE A 261 1.53 19.27 -2.23
N LEU A 262 1.96 20.46 -1.83
CA LEU A 262 3.24 21.07 -2.21
C LEU A 262 4.15 21.11 -0.99
N PRO A 263 5.18 20.25 -0.91
CA PRO A 263 6.13 20.25 0.18
C PRO A 263 6.73 21.65 0.39
N SER A 264 6.61 22.19 1.59
CA SER A 264 7.19 23.47 1.97
C SER A 264 7.63 23.41 3.43
N GLY A 265 8.72 24.11 3.77
CA GLY A 265 9.23 24.16 5.14
C GLY A 265 8.18 24.59 6.14
N GLY A 266 8.26 24.11 7.35
CA GLY A 266 7.47 24.54 8.49
C GLY A 266 7.69 26.02 8.78
N GLY A 267 6.67 26.70 9.30
CA GLY A 267 6.77 28.08 9.77
C GLY A 267 6.84 28.18 11.29
N GLY A 268 6.99 29.37 11.84
CA GLY A 268 6.93 29.60 13.28
C GLY A 268 5.61 29.07 13.85
N GLY A 269 5.70 28.12 14.79
CA GLY A 269 4.56 27.37 15.34
C GLY A 269 4.48 25.91 14.86
N SER A 270 5.30 25.48 13.90
CA SER A 270 5.47 24.07 13.55
C SER A 270 6.23 23.35 14.67
N VAL A 271 6.02 22.04 14.77
CA VAL A 271 6.79 21.16 15.68
C VAL A 271 8.24 21.15 15.22
N GLN A 272 9.17 21.12 16.16
CA GLN A 272 10.60 20.98 15.85
C GLN A 272 10.83 19.73 14.99
N GLY A 273 11.54 19.83 13.91
CA GLY A 273 11.67 18.81 12.87
C GLY A 273 10.84 19.17 11.64
N ASP A 274 9.53 19.47 11.77
CA ASP A 274 8.70 20.00 10.68
C ASP A 274 9.04 21.48 10.38
N ALA A 275 9.54 22.22 11.38
CA ALA A 275 10.01 23.58 11.18
C ALA A 275 11.30 23.64 10.35
N ASP A 276 12.16 22.63 10.53
CA ASP A 276 13.50 22.59 9.95
C ASP A 276 13.52 21.95 8.56
N TYR A 277 12.52 21.07 8.26
CA TYR A 277 12.44 20.33 6.98
C TYR A 277 11.15 20.66 6.23
N TYR A 278 10.22 19.70 6.20
CA TYR A 278 8.92 19.83 5.56
C TYR A 278 7.83 19.51 6.57
N GLU A 279 6.77 20.30 6.60
CA GLU A 279 5.62 20.01 7.45
C GLU A 279 4.92 18.73 6.96
N GLY A 280 4.85 17.72 7.84
CA GLY A 280 4.28 16.41 7.55
C GLY A 280 5.33 15.34 7.15
N ASN A 281 4.91 14.09 7.16
CA ASN A 281 5.72 12.95 6.70
C ASN A 281 5.58 12.77 5.19
N HIS A 282 6.48 13.36 4.42
CA HIS A 282 6.54 13.21 2.97
C HIS A 282 7.35 11.98 2.61
N LEU A 283 6.83 11.17 1.69
CA LEU A 283 7.55 10.06 1.07
C LEU A 283 7.05 9.89 -0.37
N GLY A 284 7.87 9.31 -1.21
CA GLY A 284 7.49 9.10 -2.61
C GLY A 284 8.47 8.23 -3.36
N SER A 285 8.27 8.14 -4.68
CA SER A 285 9.23 7.51 -5.58
C SER A 285 9.30 8.21 -6.93
N TRP A 286 10.50 8.22 -7.51
CA TRP A 286 10.72 8.37 -8.93
C TRP A 286 10.51 7.03 -9.60
N ASP A 287 9.69 7.00 -10.63
CA ASP A 287 9.27 5.78 -11.31
C ASP A 287 9.65 5.81 -12.79
N LEU A 288 10.28 4.74 -13.24
CA LEU A 288 10.63 4.51 -14.64
C LEU A 288 10.15 3.12 -15.03
N ALA A 289 9.48 2.99 -16.16
CA ALA A 289 9.14 1.71 -16.76
C ALA A 289 9.31 1.74 -18.28
N ALA A 290 9.93 0.71 -18.84
CA ALA A 290 10.05 0.50 -20.27
C ALA A 290 9.37 -0.82 -20.63
N ARG A 291 8.38 -0.77 -21.53
CA ARG A 291 7.64 -1.95 -22.01
C ARG A 291 7.95 -2.19 -23.48
N TYR A 292 8.33 -3.41 -23.78
CA TYR A 292 8.50 -3.88 -25.16
C TYR A 292 7.47 -4.94 -25.50
N SER A 293 6.73 -4.75 -26.59
CA SER A 293 5.71 -5.68 -27.09
C SER A 293 6.31 -6.55 -28.20
N LEU A 294 6.27 -7.86 -28.00
CA LEU A 294 6.71 -8.87 -28.95
C LEU A 294 5.66 -9.07 -30.06
N ARG A 295 6.06 -9.68 -31.16
CA ARG A 295 5.15 -9.92 -32.32
C ARG A 295 3.98 -10.84 -32.00
N ASP A 296 4.14 -11.71 -31.02
CA ASP A 296 3.14 -12.68 -30.58
C ASP A 296 2.16 -12.15 -29.53
N GLY A 297 2.22 -10.85 -29.22
CA GLY A 297 1.41 -10.18 -28.21
C GLY A 297 1.97 -10.29 -26.78
N SER A 298 3.07 -11.01 -26.59
CA SER A 298 3.75 -11.04 -25.29
C SER A 298 4.44 -9.69 -25.02
N THR A 299 4.67 -9.38 -23.75
CA THR A 299 5.35 -8.15 -23.33
C THR A 299 6.48 -8.46 -22.35
N VAL A 300 7.57 -7.72 -22.49
CA VAL A 300 8.63 -7.63 -21.48
C VAL A 300 8.63 -6.20 -20.96
N ARG A 301 8.63 -6.03 -19.65
CA ARG A 301 8.66 -4.71 -19.00
C ARG A 301 9.78 -4.69 -17.98
N GLY A 302 10.73 -3.75 -18.16
CA GLY A 302 11.66 -3.37 -17.11
C GLY A 302 11.10 -2.19 -16.34
N TYR A 303 11.29 -2.13 -15.02
CA TYR A 303 10.87 -1.00 -14.19
C TYR A 303 11.84 -0.74 -13.04
N PHE A 304 11.81 0.50 -12.58
CA PHE A 304 12.59 0.99 -11.46
C PHE A 304 11.75 1.98 -10.66
N GLN A 305 11.69 1.78 -9.35
CA GLN A 305 11.13 2.75 -8.40
C GLN A 305 12.20 3.16 -7.41
N LYS A 306 12.53 4.45 -7.36
CA LYS A 306 13.54 5.03 -6.48
C LYS A 306 12.85 5.82 -5.37
N PRO A 307 12.96 5.41 -4.10
CA PRO A 307 12.30 6.09 -2.99
C PRO A 307 12.90 7.45 -2.71
N PHE A 308 12.12 8.33 -2.10
CA PHE A 308 12.56 9.57 -1.48
C PHE A 308 11.63 9.93 -0.30
N GLU A 309 12.15 10.65 0.69
CA GLU A 309 11.36 11.19 1.80
C GLU A 309 11.49 12.71 1.89
N ASP A 310 12.64 13.25 1.54
CA ASP A 310 12.92 14.69 1.55
C ASP A 310 13.69 15.15 0.32
N GLY A 311 14.26 16.36 0.40
CA GLY A 311 15.05 16.95 -0.67
C GLY A 311 16.31 16.16 -1.04
N SER A 312 16.88 15.40 -0.11
CA SER A 312 18.07 14.56 -0.37
C SER A 312 17.73 13.39 -1.29
N GLY A 313 16.62 12.69 -1.01
CA GLY A 313 16.13 11.60 -1.85
C GLY A 313 15.58 12.09 -3.19
N ILE A 314 14.87 13.23 -3.23
CA ILE A 314 14.43 13.88 -4.47
C ILE A 314 15.64 14.23 -5.35
N GLY A 315 16.73 14.71 -4.74
CA GLY A 315 18.01 15.03 -5.38
C GLY A 315 18.86 13.80 -5.73
N LEU A 316 18.33 12.59 -5.56
CA LEU A 316 18.98 11.30 -5.88
C LEU A 316 20.24 11.00 -5.04
N LEU A 317 20.37 11.58 -3.85
CA LEU A 317 21.53 11.37 -2.96
C LEU A 317 21.50 10.02 -2.24
N ASN A 318 20.38 9.29 -2.27
CA ASN A 318 20.24 7.95 -1.69
C ASN A 318 20.81 6.82 -2.60
N GLY A 319 21.80 7.14 -3.41
CA GLY A 319 22.57 6.18 -4.19
C GLY A 319 21.70 5.36 -5.14
N TRP A 320 21.81 4.04 -5.05
CA TRP A 320 21.07 3.09 -5.87
C TRP A 320 19.88 2.43 -5.11
N ASP A 321 19.40 3.07 -4.04
CA ASP A 321 18.20 2.56 -3.37
C ASP A 321 17.02 2.50 -4.32
N GLY A 322 16.25 1.41 -4.23
CA GLY A 322 15.06 1.22 -5.03
C GLY A 322 14.66 -0.22 -5.25
N VAL A 323 13.61 -0.38 -6.03
CA VAL A 323 13.12 -1.65 -6.55
C VAL A 323 13.38 -1.70 -8.06
N TYR A 324 14.06 -2.73 -8.51
CA TYR A 324 14.39 -3.01 -9.91
C TYR A 324 13.66 -4.27 -10.33
N GLY A 325 12.85 -4.22 -11.35
CA GLY A 325 12.07 -5.37 -11.78
C GLY A 325 12.12 -5.63 -13.28
N ILE A 326 12.05 -6.90 -13.63
CA ILE A 326 11.78 -7.35 -15.00
C ILE A 326 10.56 -8.26 -14.96
N GLU A 327 9.56 -7.95 -15.77
CA GLU A 327 8.31 -8.67 -15.88
C GLU A 327 8.10 -9.18 -17.31
N TYR A 328 7.68 -10.40 -17.44
CA TYR A 328 7.19 -11.02 -18.68
C TYR A 328 5.71 -11.33 -18.56
N ARG A 329 4.93 -11.03 -19.59
CA ARG A 329 3.50 -11.39 -19.73
C ARG A 329 3.21 -11.91 -21.12
N THR A 330 2.36 -12.93 -21.21
CA THR A 330 1.84 -13.42 -22.50
C THR A 330 0.32 -13.62 -22.45
N PRO A 331 -0.42 -13.28 -23.52
CA PRO A 331 -1.84 -13.58 -23.64
C PRO A 331 -2.10 -15.07 -23.89
N LYS A 332 -1.09 -15.83 -24.31
CA LYS A 332 -1.23 -17.25 -24.61
C LYS A 332 -1.50 -18.05 -23.34
N GLN A 333 -2.37 -19.06 -23.45
CA GLN A 333 -2.55 -20.06 -22.40
C GLN A 333 -1.31 -20.94 -22.31
N GLY A 334 -0.91 -21.29 -21.10
CA GLY A 334 0.25 -22.15 -20.88
C GLY A 334 0.77 -22.11 -19.44
N VAL A 335 1.76 -22.93 -19.18
CA VAL A 335 2.36 -23.07 -17.86
C VAL A 335 2.97 -21.74 -17.38
N ILE A 336 3.56 -20.95 -18.27
CA ILE A 336 4.08 -19.62 -17.94
C ILE A 336 3.26 -18.59 -18.70
N ARG A 337 2.46 -17.81 -17.96
CA ARG A 337 1.72 -16.65 -18.49
C ARG A 337 2.25 -15.32 -17.98
N GLY A 338 2.90 -15.35 -16.86
CA GLY A 338 3.55 -14.21 -16.26
C GLY A 338 4.69 -14.64 -15.37
N ALA A 339 5.75 -13.87 -15.37
CA ALA A 339 6.89 -14.03 -14.49
C ALA A 339 7.43 -12.66 -14.11
N VAL A 340 7.95 -12.53 -12.90
CA VAL A 340 8.64 -11.32 -12.44
C VAL A 340 9.87 -11.72 -11.65
N VAL A 341 10.93 -10.93 -11.82
CA VAL A 341 12.12 -10.95 -10.97
C VAL A 341 12.36 -9.51 -10.52
N GLU A 342 12.43 -9.31 -9.21
CA GLU A 342 12.74 -8.03 -8.59
C GLU A 342 13.97 -8.17 -7.72
N TYR A 343 14.83 -7.14 -7.77
CA TYR A 343 15.88 -6.88 -6.80
C TYR A 343 15.53 -5.58 -6.09
N PHE A 344 15.72 -5.52 -4.78
CA PHE A 344 15.52 -4.32 -4.00
C PHE A 344 16.68 -4.07 -3.06
N ASP A 345 17.03 -2.81 -2.93
CA ASP A 345 18.06 -2.33 -1.99
C ASP A 345 17.59 -1.01 -1.38
N PHE A 346 17.57 -0.93 -0.05
CA PHE A 346 17.17 0.24 0.73
C PHE A 346 18.20 0.52 1.82
N ARG A 347 19.47 0.26 1.58
CA ARG A 347 20.51 0.36 2.60
C ARG A 347 21.11 1.74 2.71
N ASN A 348 21.12 2.53 1.64
CA ASN A 348 21.78 3.83 1.61
C ASN A 348 20.99 4.88 2.40
N GLN A 349 19.70 5.08 2.08
CA GLN A 349 18.78 6.00 2.75
C GLN A 349 19.38 7.39 2.95
N SER A 350 20.01 7.94 1.90
CA SER A 350 20.71 9.23 1.91
C SER A 350 21.77 9.37 3.01
N GLY A 351 22.22 8.23 3.55
CA GLY A 351 23.19 8.24 4.66
C GLY A 351 24.65 8.39 4.20
N PRO A 352 25.56 8.63 5.13
CA PRO A 352 25.33 8.86 6.55
C PRO A 352 24.71 10.23 6.84
N ILE A 353 24.30 10.45 8.11
CA ILE A 353 23.88 11.78 8.58
C ILE A 353 25.05 12.74 8.36
N HIS A 354 24.79 13.88 7.75
CA HIS A 354 25.74 14.97 7.61
C HIS A 354 25.04 16.31 7.87
N TRP A 355 25.81 17.31 8.24
CA TRP A 355 25.32 18.62 8.62
C TRP A 355 25.33 19.56 7.42
N ALA A 356 24.24 20.26 7.16
CA ALA A 356 24.16 21.28 6.12
C ALA A 356 24.96 22.53 6.55
N SER A 357 25.79 23.03 5.65
CA SER A 357 26.51 24.28 5.90
C SER A 357 25.58 25.50 5.85
N GLY A 358 25.77 26.46 6.75
CA GLY A 358 25.12 27.77 6.70
C GLY A 358 24.11 28.05 7.80
N ASP A 359 23.74 27.06 8.61
CA ASP A 359 22.77 27.26 9.69
C ASP A 359 23.38 27.96 10.92
N PHE A 360 24.70 27.89 11.07
CA PHE A 360 25.48 28.69 12.02
C PHE A 360 26.50 29.54 11.29
N PRO A 361 26.18 30.75 10.87
CA PRO A 361 27.14 31.65 10.21
C PRO A 361 28.40 31.84 11.06
N GLY A 362 29.56 31.58 10.46
CA GLY A 362 30.86 31.72 11.13
C GLY A 362 31.30 30.51 11.95
N THR A 363 30.57 29.40 11.95
CA THR A 363 31.00 28.13 12.55
C THR A 363 31.02 26.99 11.53
N PRO A 364 31.85 25.95 11.73
CA PRO A 364 31.79 24.75 10.90
C PRO A 364 30.67 23.79 11.27
N ILE A 365 29.85 24.12 12.27
CA ILE A 365 28.76 23.28 12.77
C ILE A 365 27.47 23.83 12.23
N ALA A 366 26.71 22.97 11.55
CA ALA A 366 25.37 23.27 11.05
C ALA A 366 24.31 22.77 12.01
N ASP A 367 23.20 23.47 12.09
CA ASP A 367 22.04 23.14 12.91
C ASP A 367 21.22 21.99 12.30
N ASN A 368 21.14 22.01 10.97
CA ASN A 368 20.35 21.05 10.23
C ASN A 368 21.19 19.84 9.81
N ALA A 369 20.76 18.67 10.18
CA ALA A 369 21.23 17.42 9.65
C ALA A 369 20.53 17.14 8.32
N THR A 370 21.26 16.70 7.33
CA THR A 370 20.71 16.17 6.08
C THR A 370 21.19 14.74 5.89
N GLY A 371 20.47 13.99 5.05
CA GLY A 371 20.76 12.57 4.84
C GLY A 371 20.14 11.69 5.93
N SER A 372 20.41 10.40 5.83
CA SER A 372 19.86 9.40 6.75
C SER A 372 18.35 9.41 6.85
N ASP A 373 17.67 9.28 5.70
CA ASP A 373 16.24 8.95 5.66
C ASP A 373 15.98 7.70 6.49
N ASP A 374 14.76 7.50 6.92
CA ASP A 374 14.31 6.26 7.57
C ASP A 374 12.98 5.84 6.95
N TYR A 375 13.07 5.22 5.79
CA TYR A 375 11.92 4.94 4.93
C TYR A 375 10.74 4.36 5.69
N TYR A 376 9.57 5.01 5.53
CA TYR A 376 8.30 4.74 6.20
C TYR A 376 8.25 5.14 7.68
N ASN A 377 9.32 5.62 8.28
CA ASN A 377 9.29 6.22 9.60
C ASN A 377 9.32 7.75 9.53
N ASN A 378 8.86 8.38 10.57
CA ASN A 378 8.93 9.83 10.74
C ASN A 378 8.99 10.18 12.21
N TYR A 379 9.58 11.31 12.53
CA TYR A 379 9.69 11.80 13.91
C TYR A 379 8.32 11.99 14.56
N PHE A 380 7.38 12.66 13.90
CA PHE A 380 6.08 13.01 14.45
C PHE A 380 5.04 11.91 14.28
N PHE A 381 4.96 11.28 13.10
CA PHE A 381 3.93 10.29 12.76
C PHE A 381 4.32 8.88 13.21
N ASN A 382 3.32 7.99 13.25
CA ASN A 382 3.54 6.55 13.34
C ASN A 382 4.21 6.06 12.03
N GLY A 383 4.61 4.81 11.96
CA GLY A 383 5.08 4.25 10.68
C GLY A 383 4.04 4.44 9.56
N TYR A 384 4.50 4.52 8.30
CA TYR A 384 3.62 4.63 7.12
C TYR A 384 2.83 3.35 6.89
N ALA A 385 1.88 3.11 7.78
CA ALA A 385 1.08 1.90 7.90
C ALA A 385 -0.37 2.24 8.23
N ASN A 386 -1.29 1.36 7.83
CA ASN A 386 -2.67 1.38 8.30
C ASN A 386 -3.00 0.07 8.98
N ARG A 387 -3.42 0.13 10.25
CA ARG A 387 -3.67 -1.02 11.12
C ARG A 387 -2.50 -2.01 11.15
N GLY A 388 -1.28 -1.44 11.29
CA GLY A 388 -0.04 -2.18 11.37
C GLY A 388 0.50 -2.75 10.05
N MET A 389 -0.23 -2.69 8.94
CA MET A 389 0.22 -3.12 7.62
C MET A 389 0.77 -1.93 6.83
N ALA A 390 1.95 -2.08 6.22
CA ALA A 390 2.55 -1.04 5.37
C ALA A 390 1.57 -0.59 4.27
N ILE A 391 1.41 0.71 4.07
CA ILE A 391 0.59 1.26 2.98
C ILE A 391 1.29 1.06 1.63
N GLY A 392 2.62 1.17 1.61
CA GLY A 392 3.45 0.86 0.46
C GLY A 392 3.85 -0.63 0.39
N THR A 393 5.05 -0.89 -0.08
CA THR A 393 5.54 -2.25 -0.36
C THR A 393 5.56 -3.17 0.86
N SER A 394 5.26 -4.44 0.63
CA SER A 394 5.39 -5.51 1.64
C SER A 394 6.84 -5.99 1.87
N VAL A 395 7.80 -5.47 1.09
CA VAL A 395 9.23 -5.76 1.25
C VAL A 395 9.74 -5.28 2.61
N LEU A 396 9.31 -4.08 3.04
CA LEU A 396 9.59 -3.56 4.38
C LEU A 396 8.65 -4.22 5.38
N LEU A 397 9.23 -4.82 6.42
CA LEU A 397 8.46 -5.57 7.42
C LEU A 397 7.51 -4.64 8.17
N SER A 398 6.23 -4.91 8.06
CA SER A 398 5.15 -4.07 8.62
C SER A 398 5.18 -4.02 10.16
N PRO A 399 4.80 -2.90 10.80
CA PRO A 399 4.80 -2.76 12.26
C PRO A 399 3.95 -3.78 13.03
N ILE A 400 2.98 -4.44 12.36
CA ILE A 400 2.17 -5.51 12.97
C ILE A 400 3.02 -6.67 13.50
N TYR A 401 4.24 -6.88 12.97
CA TYR A 401 5.17 -7.91 13.45
C TYR A 401 5.87 -7.55 14.78
N ASN A 402 5.76 -6.30 15.24
CA ASN A 402 6.41 -5.85 16.47
C ASN A 402 5.59 -6.25 17.70
N SER A 403 5.81 -7.46 18.21
CA SER A 403 5.07 -7.99 19.37
C SER A 403 5.25 -7.20 20.66
N ASP A 404 6.25 -6.33 20.75
CA ASP A 404 6.47 -5.42 21.89
C ASP A 404 5.67 -4.11 21.81
N GLY A 405 4.76 -4.00 20.85
CA GLY A 405 3.85 -2.85 20.69
C GLY A 405 4.49 -1.57 20.15
N VAL A 406 5.64 -1.65 19.53
CA VAL A 406 6.21 -0.52 18.76
C VAL A 406 5.51 -0.42 17.40
N ILE A 407 4.97 0.76 17.09
CA ILE A 407 4.16 1.01 15.89
C ILE A 407 4.96 1.70 14.75
N LYS A 408 6.28 1.53 14.75
CA LYS A 408 7.20 2.00 13.70
C LYS A 408 7.87 0.83 12.99
N PHE A 409 8.40 1.08 11.80
CA PHE A 409 9.19 0.09 11.06
C PHE A 409 10.54 -0.08 11.74
N ARG A 410 10.95 -1.31 11.99
CA ARG A 410 12.26 -1.65 12.60
C ARG A 410 13.28 -2.12 11.59
N HIS A 411 12.84 -2.41 10.39
CA HIS A 411 13.62 -3.02 9.34
C HIS A 411 13.43 -2.24 8.04
N THR A 412 14.01 -1.02 7.99
CA THR A 412 13.93 -0.15 6.81
C THR A 412 15.16 -0.29 5.92
N ARG A 413 16.34 -0.62 6.49
CA ARG A 413 17.54 -0.94 5.73
C ARG A 413 17.53 -2.41 5.32
N VAL A 414 16.96 -2.68 4.16
CA VAL A 414 16.71 -4.05 3.65
C VAL A 414 17.29 -4.19 2.24
N GLN A 415 17.81 -5.39 1.94
CA GLN A 415 18.23 -5.79 0.61
C GLN A 415 17.72 -7.20 0.32
N GLY A 416 17.40 -7.49 -0.93
CA GLY A 416 16.98 -8.83 -1.30
C GLY A 416 16.42 -8.93 -2.70
N PHE A 417 15.69 -10.00 -2.93
CA PHE A 417 15.06 -10.27 -4.22
C PHE A 417 13.69 -10.92 -4.04
N HIS A 418 12.85 -10.75 -5.04
CA HIS A 418 11.54 -11.37 -5.16
C HIS A 418 11.40 -11.99 -6.55
N VAL A 419 10.87 -13.21 -6.61
CA VAL A 419 10.60 -13.93 -7.85
C VAL A 419 9.18 -14.47 -7.78
N ALA A 420 8.43 -14.27 -8.85
CA ALA A 420 7.09 -14.84 -8.99
C ALA A 420 6.85 -15.39 -10.40
N ILE A 421 6.06 -16.44 -10.47
CA ILE A 421 5.62 -17.07 -11.71
C ILE A 421 4.15 -17.43 -11.60
N ALA A 422 3.40 -17.24 -12.68
CA ALA A 422 2.00 -17.66 -12.76
C ALA A 422 1.65 -18.18 -14.14
N GLY A 423 0.69 -19.09 -14.19
CA GLY A 423 0.21 -19.67 -15.43
C GLY A 423 -1.03 -20.52 -15.28
N ASN A 424 -1.31 -21.30 -16.32
CA ASN A 424 -2.43 -22.23 -16.34
C ASN A 424 -1.89 -23.66 -16.51
N VAL A 425 -2.20 -24.54 -15.57
CA VAL A 425 -1.95 -25.99 -15.69
C VAL A 425 -2.99 -26.61 -16.63
N THR A 426 -4.24 -26.15 -16.49
CA THR A 426 -5.36 -26.44 -17.39
C THR A 426 -6.16 -25.17 -17.65
N PRO A 427 -7.12 -25.13 -18.61
CA PRO A 427 -7.98 -23.97 -18.78
C PRO A 427 -8.77 -23.53 -17.54
N ARG A 428 -8.92 -24.41 -16.54
CA ARG A 428 -9.65 -24.16 -15.30
C ARG A 428 -8.76 -24.05 -14.06
N LEU A 429 -7.52 -24.49 -14.13
CA LEU A 429 -6.57 -24.49 -13.03
C LEU A 429 -5.45 -23.52 -13.32
N ASN A 430 -5.49 -22.38 -12.62
CA ASN A 430 -4.41 -21.42 -12.56
C ASN A 430 -3.51 -21.70 -11.37
N TYR A 431 -2.26 -21.29 -11.45
CA TYR A 431 -1.34 -21.33 -10.32
C TYR A 431 -0.52 -20.03 -10.23
N CYS A 432 -0.01 -19.76 -9.04
CA CYS A 432 0.98 -18.72 -8.77
C CYS A 432 1.97 -19.25 -7.72
N ALA A 433 3.26 -19.06 -7.97
CA ALA A 433 4.31 -19.35 -7.00
C ALA A 433 5.17 -18.11 -6.81
N LYS A 434 5.58 -17.84 -5.56
CA LYS A 434 6.41 -16.70 -5.19
C LYS A 434 7.46 -17.08 -4.18
N VAL A 435 8.63 -16.45 -4.29
CA VAL A 435 9.71 -16.54 -3.30
C VAL A 435 10.30 -15.16 -3.11
N MET A 436 10.57 -14.78 -1.86
CA MET A 436 11.26 -13.55 -1.48
C MET A 436 12.35 -13.87 -0.46
N TYR A 437 13.53 -13.33 -0.66
CA TYR A 437 14.58 -13.28 0.33
C TYR A 437 14.85 -11.86 0.75
N ARG A 438 14.95 -11.62 2.04
CA ARG A 438 15.24 -10.32 2.65
C ARG A 438 16.36 -10.45 3.66
N LYS A 439 17.28 -9.48 3.64
CA LYS A 439 18.30 -9.30 4.67
C LYS A 439 18.19 -7.88 5.21
N SER A 440 18.15 -7.72 6.53
CA SER A 440 17.94 -6.46 7.22
C SER A 440 19.15 -6.09 8.08
N TRP A 441 19.43 -4.79 8.14
CA TRP A 441 20.42 -4.16 9.01
C TRP A 441 19.77 -3.25 10.07
N GLY A 442 18.44 -3.32 10.24
CA GLY A 442 17.65 -2.45 11.13
C GLY A 442 17.24 -1.17 10.42
N THR A 443 17.34 -0.05 11.10
CA THR A 443 17.13 1.30 10.55
C THR A 443 18.44 2.10 10.59
N PRO A 444 18.53 3.26 9.94
CA PRO A 444 19.70 4.15 10.08
C PRO A 444 19.94 4.60 11.52
N TYR A 445 18.87 4.82 12.28
CA TYR A 445 18.94 5.33 13.67
C TYR A 445 19.02 4.22 14.71
N VAL A 446 18.56 3.02 14.41
CA VAL A 446 18.59 1.84 15.29
C VAL A 446 19.13 0.64 14.49
N PRO A 447 20.45 0.60 14.26
CA PRO A 447 21.06 -0.52 13.53
C PRO A 447 21.03 -1.80 14.40
N LEU A 448 20.87 -2.94 13.75
CA LEU A 448 20.95 -4.23 14.41
C LEU A 448 22.38 -4.57 14.78
N LEU A 449 22.60 -5.25 15.91
CA LEU A 449 23.90 -5.78 16.32
C LEU A 449 24.38 -6.90 15.39
N ALA A 450 23.47 -7.68 14.86
CA ALA A 450 23.71 -8.68 13.83
C ALA A 450 22.60 -8.59 12.77
N THR A 451 22.92 -8.86 11.54
CA THR A 451 21.94 -8.82 10.44
C THR A 451 20.90 -9.94 10.61
N GLU A 452 19.66 -9.63 10.30
CA GLU A 452 18.56 -10.57 10.28
C GLU A 452 18.15 -10.89 8.83
N ASN A 453 17.57 -12.06 8.61
CA ASN A 453 17.12 -12.47 7.30
C ASN A 453 15.78 -13.21 7.37
N ALA A 454 15.08 -13.25 6.25
CA ALA A 454 13.91 -14.08 6.05
C ALA A 454 13.80 -14.56 4.59
N THR A 455 13.43 -15.81 4.44
CA THR A 455 12.95 -16.37 3.18
C THR A 455 11.45 -16.62 3.32
N SER A 456 10.64 -16.00 2.45
CA SER A 456 9.21 -16.23 2.36
C SER A 456 8.90 -16.93 1.04
N ALA A 457 8.09 -17.98 1.05
CA ALA A 457 7.70 -18.71 -0.15
C ALA A 457 6.20 -19.05 -0.12
N MET A 458 5.60 -19.17 -1.31
CA MET A 458 4.22 -19.65 -1.43
C MET A 458 3.97 -20.34 -2.76
N ILE A 459 2.99 -21.22 -2.75
CA ILE A 459 2.32 -21.75 -3.94
C ILE A 459 0.80 -21.64 -3.74
N GLU A 460 0.11 -21.14 -4.77
CA GLU A 460 -1.34 -20.96 -4.81
C GLU A 460 -1.89 -21.64 -6.06
N GLY A 461 -3.01 -22.36 -5.92
CA GLY A 461 -3.82 -22.89 -7.00
C GLY A 461 -5.21 -22.26 -6.98
N GLU A 462 -5.75 -21.90 -8.14
CA GLU A 462 -7.12 -21.42 -8.32
C GLU A 462 -7.84 -22.30 -9.35
N TYR A 463 -8.89 -22.96 -8.91
CA TYR A 463 -9.71 -23.84 -9.75
C TYR A 463 -11.12 -23.29 -9.94
N ARG A 464 -11.53 -23.13 -11.19
CA ARG A 464 -12.88 -22.70 -11.56
C ARG A 464 -13.75 -23.90 -11.86
N LEU A 465 -14.79 -24.11 -11.05
CA LEU A 465 -15.73 -25.19 -11.25
C LEU A 465 -16.54 -24.98 -12.54
N SER A 466 -16.80 -26.10 -13.22
CA SER A 466 -17.75 -26.11 -14.34
C SER A 466 -19.12 -26.52 -13.82
N GLY A 467 -20.15 -25.82 -14.25
CA GLY A 467 -21.53 -26.19 -13.90
C GLY A 467 -22.42 -24.95 -13.71
N ALA A 468 -23.61 -25.17 -13.19
CA ALA A 468 -24.60 -24.11 -12.97
C ALA A 468 -24.18 -23.08 -11.90
N LEU A 469 -23.23 -23.44 -11.03
CA LEU A 469 -22.72 -22.55 -9.98
C LEU A 469 -21.33 -22.01 -10.34
N PRO A 470 -21.16 -20.71 -10.52
CA PRO A 470 -19.86 -20.09 -10.85
C PRO A 470 -18.97 -19.97 -9.60
N LEU A 471 -18.53 -21.14 -9.08
CA LEU A 471 -17.65 -21.24 -7.92
C LEU A 471 -16.19 -21.25 -8.34
N THR A 472 -15.37 -20.55 -7.59
CA THR A 472 -13.92 -20.58 -7.67
C THR A 472 -13.37 -21.06 -6.34
N ILE A 473 -12.53 -22.09 -6.36
CA ILE A 473 -11.80 -22.57 -5.18
C ILE A 473 -10.35 -22.15 -5.32
N LYS A 474 -9.82 -21.53 -4.27
CA LYS A 474 -8.42 -21.14 -4.16
C LYS A 474 -7.80 -21.87 -2.97
N ALA A 475 -6.63 -22.46 -3.16
CA ALA A 475 -5.84 -23.06 -2.10
C ALA A 475 -4.41 -22.53 -2.18
N GLN A 476 -3.84 -22.19 -1.03
CA GLN A 476 -2.49 -21.66 -0.91
C GLN A 476 -1.77 -22.32 0.26
N VAL A 477 -0.48 -22.59 0.08
CA VAL A 477 0.47 -22.91 1.15
C VAL A 477 1.55 -21.86 1.12
N ALA A 478 1.93 -21.35 2.29
CA ALA A 478 2.99 -20.37 2.46
C ALA A 478 3.84 -20.70 3.67
N LEU A 479 5.10 -20.29 3.62
CA LEU A 479 6.07 -20.47 4.70
C LEU A 479 7.02 -19.26 4.79
N ASP A 480 7.45 -18.98 6.00
CA ASP A 480 8.53 -18.06 6.33
C ASP A 480 9.62 -18.83 7.08
N HIS A 481 10.88 -18.50 6.81
CA HIS A 481 12.03 -19.06 7.51
C HIS A 481 13.10 -17.99 7.70
N GLY A 482 13.59 -17.83 8.92
CA GLY A 482 14.68 -16.91 9.25
C GLY A 482 14.45 -16.11 10.53
N THR A 483 15.42 -15.26 10.86
CA THR A 483 15.42 -14.50 12.13
C THR A 483 14.51 -13.28 12.07
N LEU A 484 14.24 -12.74 10.88
CA LEU A 484 13.46 -11.52 10.67
C LEU A 484 11.95 -11.73 10.89
N THR A 485 11.40 -12.86 10.45
CA THR A 485 9.97 -13.19 10.55
C THR A 485 9.70 -14.42 11.43
N GLY A 486 10.74 -15.07 11.90
CA GLY A 486 10.64 -16.38 12.53
C GLY A 486 10.40 -17.50 11.51
N ASN A 487 10.16 -18.71 12.04
CA ASN A 487 9.75 -19.87 11.24
C ASN A 487 8.23 -20.01 11.39
N ASN A 488 7.53 -19.92 10.27
CA ASN A 488 6.07 -19.94 10.26
C ASN A 488 5.59 -20.63 8.98
N ALA A 489 4.65 -21.54 9.11
CA ALA A 489 4.00 -22.21 7.99
C ALA A 489 2.48 -22.04 8.10
N GLY A 490 1.82 -21.96 6.96
CA GLY A 490 0.36 -21.83 6.94
C GLY A 490 -0.25 -22.18 5.60
N CYS A 491 -1.54 -22.45 5.66
CA CYS A 491 -2.36 -22.70 4.48
C CYS A 491 -3.61 -21.82 4.50
N LEU A 492 -4.15 -21.60 3.31
CA LEU A 492 -5.39 -20.85 3.10
C LEU A 492 -6.24 -21.58 2.07
N VAL A 493 -7.53 -21.70 2.36
CA VAL A 493 -8.53 -22.16 1.39
C VAL A 493 -9.64 -21.12 1.31
N SER A 494 -10.04 -20.76 0.09
CA SER A 494 -11.13 -19.83 -0.16
C SER A 494 -12.08 -20.42 -1.20
N VAL A 495 -13.37 -20.27 -0.96
CA VAL A 495 -14.44 -20.62 -1.91
C VAL A 495 -15.23 -19.35 -2.20
N VAL A 496 -15.30 -18.97 -3.45
CA VAL A 496 -15.92 -17.70 -3.88
C VAL A 496 -16.96 -17.98 -4.95
N TYR A 497 -18.16 -17.48 -4.70
CA TYR A 497 -19.26 -17.42 -5.65
C TYR A 497 -19.32 -16.03 -6.29
N ARG A 498 -19.37 -15.97 -7.63
CA ARG A 498 -19.48 -14.70 -8.37
C ARG A 498 -20.64 -14.75 -9.34
N GLY A 499 -21.36 -13.65 -9.45
CA GLY A 499 -22.43 -13.51 -10.42
C GLY A 499 -22.66 -12.07 -10.82
N SER A 500 -23.50 -11.90 -11.85
CA SER A 500 -23.88 -10.58 -12.33
C SER A 500 -25.38 -10.55 -12.58
N ILE A 501 -26.02 -9.44 -12.24
CA ILE A 501 -27.42 -9.14 -12.53
C ILE A 501 -27.44 -8.04 -13.58
N ASN A 502 -27.93 -8.35 -14.77
CA ASN A 502 -28.19 -7.37 -15.82
C ASN A 502 -29.65 -6.89 -15.67
N LYS A 503 -29.86 -5.60 -15.47
CA LYS A 503 -31.19 -5.02 -15.49
C LYS A 503 -31.72 -5.11 -16.94
N ILE A 504 -32.54 -6.12 -17.21
CA ILE A 504 -33.24 -6.26 -18.50
C ILE A 504 -34.14 -5.04 -18.65
N LYS A 505 -34.05 -4.33 -19.76
CA LYS A 505 -35.00 -3.29 -20.11
C LYS A 505 -36.42 -3.90 -20.07
N GLY A 506 -37.23 -3.47 -19.16
CA GLY A 506 -38.66 -3.66 -19.29
C GLY A 506 -39.14 -3.07 -20.63
N LYS A 507 -39.90 -3.84 -21.37
CA LYS A 507 -40.61 -3.42 -22.59
C LYS A 507 -41.49 -2.21 -22.30
#